data_32d9c90e379dbc736e72828aac4017e7
#
_entry.id   32d9c90e379dbc736e72828aac4017e7
#
_cell.length_a   1.000
_cell.length_b   1.000
_cell.length_c   1.000
_cell.angle_alpha   90.00
_cell.angle_beta   90.00
_cell.angle_gamma   90.00
#
_symmetry.space_group_name_H-M   'P 1'
#
loop_
_entity.id
_entity.type
_entity.pdbx_description
1 polymer ?
#
loop_
_entity_poly.entity_id
_entity_poly.type
_entity_poly.pdbx_seq_one_letter_code
_entity_poly.pdbx_strand_id
1 'polypeptide(L)'
;MPRLNDFVEKVCEEVGFDQDNSKQIKEAVEEAVINVIKYAYPSGTHSDVTIEAASNETRLKFTIIDKGKPFDPTVQTAVNTTLSDKEHPIGSAGIHIIRQNMDSINYERIDDLNVLTLRKKITK
;
A
#
# COMPACT_ATOMS: atom_id res chain seq x y z
N MET A 1 2.81 9.54 9.55
CA MET A 1 1.44 9.04 9.80
C MET A 1 1.38 8.21 11.08
N PRO A 2 1.34 8.85 12.23
CA PRO A 2 1.40 8.10 13.50
C PRO A 2 0.25 7.12 13.71
N ARG A 3 -0.97 7.53 13.40
CA ARG A 3 -2.12 6.64 13.59
C ARG A 3 -2.09 5.42 12.69
N LEU A 4 -1.64 5.60 11.45
CA LEU A 4 -1.50 4.50 10.52
C LEU A 4 -0.46 3.51 11.02
N ASN A 5 0.70 4.02 11.44
CA ASN A 5 1.77 3.17 11.94
C ASN A 5 1.33 2.39 13.19
N ASP A 6 0.61 3.05 14.09
CA ASP A 6 0.10 2.38 15.30
C ASP A 6 -0.88 1.27 14.94
N PHE A 7 -1.77 1.52 13.98
CA PHE A 7 -2.73 0.53 13.51
C PHE A 7 -2.02 -0.69 12.92
N VAL A 8 -1.08 -0.45 12.02
CA VAL A 8 -0.35 -1.55 11.36
C VAL A 8 0.47 -2.34 12.38
N GLU A 9 1.14 -1.64 13.29
CA GLU A 9 1.95 -2.27 14.32
C GLU A 9 1.10 -3.19 15.20
N LYS A 10 -0.07 -2.72 15.61
CA LYS A 10 -0.97 -3.52 16.43
C LYS A 10 -1.44 -4.77 15.69
N VAL A 11 -1.80 -4.62 14.41
CA VAL A 11 -2.20 -5.76 13.58
C VAL A 11 -1.07 -6.78 13.48
N CYS A 12 0.15 -6.32 13.23
CA CYS A 12 1.30 -7.20 13.11
C CYS A 12 1.59 -7.94 14.42
N GLU A 13 1.42 -7.28 15.55
CA GLU A 13 1.59 -7.92 16.86
C GLU A 13 0.55 -9.01 17.08
N GLU A 14 -0.70 -8.74 16.75
CA GLU A 14 -1.79 -9.69 16.90
C GLU A 14 -1.60 -10.93 16.02
N VAL A 15 -1.04 -10.73 14.83
CA VAL A 15 -0.79 -11.83 13.89
C VAL A 15 0.47 -12.60 14.26
N GLY A 16 1.41 -11.99 14.97
CA GLY A 16 2.62 -12.65 15.44
C GLY A 16 3.86 -12.43 14.59
N PHE A 17 3.90 -11.36 13.80
CA PHE A 17 5.12 -11.01 13.07
C PHE A 17 6.20 -10.50 14.02
N ASP A 18 7.46 -10.79 13.69
CA ASP A 18 8.59 -10.22 14.42
C ASP A 18 8.76 -8.73 14.08
N GLN A 19 9.72 -8.08 14.76
CA GLN A 19 9.92 -6.64 14.58
C GLN A 19 10.39 -6.27 13.19
N ASP A 20 11.24 -7.07 12.58
CA ASP A 20 11.77 -6.79 11.24
C ASP A 20 10.66 -6.87 10.19
N ASN A 21 9.84 -7.92 10.24
CA ASN A 21 8.71 -8.08 9.33
C ASN A 21 7.66 -7.01 9.57
N SER A 22 7.38 -6.68 10.82
CA SER A 22 6.43 -5.61 11.15
C SER A 22 6.87 -4.27 10.58
N LYS A 23 8.16 -3.97 10.66
CA LYS A 23 8.71 -2.74 10.10
C LYS A 23 8.56 -2.70 8.58
N GLN A 24 8.84 -3.80 7.91
CA GLN A 24 8.69 -3.91 6.46
C GLN A 24 7.24 -3.72 6.03
N ILE A 25 6.31 -4.32 6.76
CA ILE A 25 4.89 -4.19 6.49
C ILE A 25 4.44 -2.74 6.68
N LYS A 26 4.90 -2.08 7.76
CA LYS A 26 4.57 -0.67 7.99
C LYS A 26 5.06 0.21 6.85
N GLU A 27 6.27 -0.01 6.37
CA GLU A 27 6.81 0.75 5.24
C GLU A 27 5.97 0.57 3.99
N ALA A 28 5.56 -0.67 3.70
CA ALA A 28 4.75 -0.97 2.52
C ALA A 28 3.38 -0.29 2.59
N VAL A 29 2.69 -0.42 3.71
CA VAL A 29 1.36 0.16 3.87
C VAL A 29 1.43 1.69 3.84
N GLU A 30 2.42 2.28 4.50
CA GLU A 30 2.60 3.72 4.50
C GLU A 30 2.85 4.25 3.08
N GLU A 31 3.72 3.58 2.32
CA GLU A 31 3.98 3.99 0.94
C GLU A 31 2.75 3.86 0.06
N ALA A 32 1.95 2.82 0.26
CA ALA A 32 0.72 2.65 -0.48
C ALA A 32 -0.25 3.80 -0.22
N VAL A 33 -0.41 4.18 1.04
CA VAL A 33 -1.31 5.29 1.41
C VAL A 33 -0.78 6.62 0.89
N ILE A 34 0.52 6.87 0.99
CA ILE A 34 1.12 8.09 0.47
C ILE A 34 0.89 8.21 -1.03
N ASN A 35 1.08 7.12 -1.78
CA ASN A 35 0.86 7.12 -3.22
C ASN A 35 -0.60 7.41 -3.56
N VAL A 36 -1.54 6.82 -2.82
CA VAL A 36 -2.96 7.09 -3.03
C VAL A 36 -3.26 8.58 -2.83
N ILE A 37 -2.76 9.16 -1.74
CA ILE A 37 -3.03 10.57 -1.43
C ILE A 37 -2.44 11.47 -2.50
N LYS A 38 -1.23 11.20 -2.98
CA LYS A 38 -0.57 12.04 -3.97
C LYS A 38 -1.18 11.95 -5.36
N TYR A 39 -1.60 10.78 -5.79
CA TYR A 39 -1.95 10.54 -7.18
C TYR A 39 -3.45 10.35 -7.43
N ALA A 40 -4.21 9.90 -6.46
CA ALA A 40 -5.65 9.74 -6.61
C ALA A 40 -6.42 11.01 -6.27
N TYR A 41 -5.80 11.93 -5.52
CA TYR A 41 -6.44 13.19 -5.11
C TYR A 41 -5.65 14.38 -5.64
N PRO A 42 -6.30 15.29 -6.38
CA PRO A 42 -5.64 16.52 -6.80
C PRO A 42 -5.21 17.37 -5.61
N SER A 43 -4.15 18.14 -5.80
CA SER A 43 -3.64 19.03 -4.75
C SER A 43 -4.74 19.96 -4.26
N GLY A 44 -4.87 20.07 -2.95
CA GLY A 44 -5.87 20.93 -2.32
C GLY A 44 -7.22 20.28 -2.10
N THR A 45 -7.43 19.05 -2.58
CA THR A 45 -8.68 18.33 -2.32
C THR A 45 -8.57 17.50 -1.05
N HIS A 46 -9.71 17.25 -0.43
CA HIS A 46 -9.77 16.40 0.76
C HIS A 46 -9.58 14.94 0.37
N SER A 47 -8.66 14.27 1.03
CA SER A 47 -8.46 12.83 0.80
C SER A 47 -9.21 12.05 1.87
N ASP A 48 -9.90 11.00 1.43
CA ASP A 48 -10.70 10.14 2.30
C ASP A 48 -10.28 8.70 2.03
N VAL A 49 -9.40 8.18 2.87
CA VAL A 49 -8.80 6.86 2.70
C VAL A 49 -9.17 5.98 3.88
N THR A 50 -9.71 4.81 3.59
CA THR A 50 -10.06 3.81 4.60
C THR A 50 -9.11 2.63 4.49
N ILE A 51 -8.64 2.13 5.61
CA ILE A 51 -7.75 0.98 5.66
C ILE A 51 -8.39 -0.10 6.51
N GLU A 52 -8.47 -1.30 5.95
CA GLU A 52 -8.98 -2.47 6.65
C GLU A 52 -7.91 -3.54 6.69
N ALA A 53 -7.91 -4.34 7.75
CA ALA A 53 -7.00 -5.45 7.87
C ALA A 53 -7.78 -6.72 8.19
N ALA A 54 -7.37 -7.82 7.57
CA ALA A 54 -7.95 -9.13 7.84
C ALA A 54 -6.85 -10.18 7.78
N SER A 55 -6.96 -11.21 8.58
CA SER A 55 -5.97 -12.29 8.56
C SER A 55 -6.66 -13.63 8.70
N ASN A 56 -5.99 -14.66 8.17
CA ASN A 56 -6.33 -16.04 8.44
C ASN A 56 -5.08 -16.75 8.94
N GLU A 57 -5.06 -18.07 8.94
CA GLU A 57 -3.92 -18.82 9.47
C GLU A 57 -2.64 -18.62 8.66
N THR A 58 -2.75 -18.27 7.39
CA THR A 58 -1.61 -18.23 6.48
C THR A 58 -1.27 -16.88 5.94
N ARG A 59 -2.20 -15.91 5.94
CA ARG A 59 -1.98 -14.61 5.31
C ARG A 59 -2.60 -13.46 6.05
N LEU A 60 -1.91 -12.32 5.97
CA LEU A 60 -2.43 -11.03 6.41
C LEU A 60 -2.74 -10.20 5.17
N LYS A 61 -3.89 -9.54 5.16
CA LYS A 61 -4.34 -8.71 4.06
C LYS A 61 -4.67 -7.31 4.56
N PHE A 62 -4.14 -6.31 3.88
CA PHE A 62 -4.56 -4.92 4.06
C PHE A 62 -5.32 -4.46 2.82
N THR A 63 -6.45 -3.81 3.03
CA THR A 63 -7.25 -3.25 1.94
C THR A 63 -7.31 -1.74 2.12
N ILE A 64 -6.87 -1.00 1.12
CA ILE A 64 -6.84 0.46 1.13
C ILE A 64 -7.88 0.94 0.13
N ILE A 65 -8.89 1.66 0.63
CA ILE A 65 -10.04 2.07 -0.15
C ILE A 65 -10.11 3.59 -0.18
N ASP A 66 -10.26 4.18 -1.36
CA ASP A 66 -10.39 5.61 -1.50
C ASP A 66 -11.39 5.98 -2.59
N LYS A 67 -11.88 7.23 -2.55
CA LYS A 67 -12.85 7.76 -3.50
C LYS A 67 -12.23 8.71 -4.53
N GLY A 68 -10.91 8.71 -4.64
CA GLY A 68 -10.21 9.56 -5.58
C GLY A 68 -10.38 9.11 -7.02
N LYS A 69 -9.71 9.82 -7.93
CA LYS A 69 -9.72 9.43 -9.32
C LYS A 69 -9.01 8.07 -9.48
N PRO A 70 -9.30 7.33 -10.56
CA PRO A 70 -8.64 6.05 -10.80
C PRO A 70 -7.12 6.21 -10.80
N PHE A 71 -6.46 5.41 -9.97
CA PHE A 71 -5.01 5.39 -9.89
C PHE A 71 -4.56 3.98 -9.56
N ASP A 72 -3.91 3.32 -10.52
CA ASP A 72 -3.39 1.96 -10.35
C ASP A 72 -1.87 2.02 -10.24
N PRO A 73 -1.32 1.88 -9.04
CA PRO A 73 0.14 1.93 -8.87
C PRO A 73 0.85 0.76 -9.53
N THR A 74 0.17 -0.36 -9.77
CA THR A 74 0.80 -1.53 -10.39
C THR A 74 1.12 -1.28 -11.86
N VAL A 75 0.29 -0.52 -12.55
CA VAL A 75 0.52 -0.16 -13.95
C VAL A 75 1.67 0.84 -14.07
N GLN A 76 1.75 1.79 -13.16
CA GLN A 76 2.81 2.80 -13.16
C GLN A 76 4.20 2.18 -13.08
N THR A 77 4.34 1.09 -12.39
CA THR A 77 5.62 0.41 -12.28
C THR A 77 6.13 -0.04 -13.66
N ALA A 78 5.25 -0.57 -14.49
CA ALA A 78 5.63 -1.01 -15.82
C ALA A 78 6.07 0.14 -16.71
N VAL A 79 5.38 1.27 -16.63
CA VAL A 79 5.73 2.47 -17.40
C VAL A 79 7.08 3.01 -16.95
N ASN A 80 7.32 3.04 -15.67
CA ASN A 80 8.52 3.63 -15.11
C ASN A 80 9.78 2.85 -15.41
N THR A 81 9.69 1.57 -15.70
CA THR A 81 10.87 0.78 -16.04
C THR A 81 11.52 1.21 -17.35
N THR A 82 10.82 1.94 -18.18
CA THR A 82 11.36 2.42 -19.46
C THR A 82 12.00 3.80 -19.36
N LEU A 83 11.89 4.46 -18.20
CA LEU A 83 12.45 5.79 -17.99
C LEU A 83 13.88 5.69 -17.46
N SER A 84 14.65 6.75 -17.68
CA SER A 84 15.97 6.82 -17.09
C SER A 84 15.87 6.95 -15.58
N ASP A 85 16.93 6.54 -14.89
CA ASP A 85 16.96 6.60 -13.43
C ASP A 85 16.77 8.00 -12.89
N LYS A 86 17.17 9.01 -13.65
CA LYS A 86 17.05 10.42 -13.23
C LYS A 86 15.64 10.95 -13.36
N GLU A 87 14.79 10.27 -14.09
CA GLU A 87 13.46 10.76 -14.44
C GLU A 87 12.35 9.92 -13.85
N HIS A 88 12.65 9.08 -12.87
CA HIS A 88 11.61 8.29 -12.22
C HIS A 88 10.57 9.22 -11.59
N PRO A 89 9.29 9.04 -11.92
CA PRO A 89 8.26 9.77 -11.23
C PRO A 89 8.28 9.44 -9.75
N ILE A 90 7.87 10.41 -8.95
CA ILE A 90 7.68 10.19 -7.52
C ILE A 90 6.66 9.08 -7.37
N GLY A 91 6.96 8.05 -6.59
CA GLY A 91 6.09 6.91 -6.39
C GLY A 91 6.60 5.62 -7.01
N SER A 92 7.49 5.69 -8.03
CA SER A 92 8.05 4.46 -8.59
C SER A 92 8.92 3.74 -7.57
N ALA A 93 9.66 4.48 -6.76
CA ALA A 93 10.43 3.91 -5.66
C ALA A 93 9.51 3.33 -4.59
N GLY A 94 8.38 3.99 -4.34
CA GLY A 94 7.40 3.52 -3.36
C GLY A 94 6.79 2.18 -3.74
N ILE A 95 6.44 1.99 -5.03
CA ILE A 95 5.87 0.72 -5.46
C ILE A 95 6.91 -0.40 -5.34
N HIS A 96 8.18 -0.10 -5.51
CA HIS A 96 9.25 -1.06 -5.27
C HIS A 96 9.29 -1.51 -3.81
N ILE A 97 9.18 -0.57 -2.89
CA ILE A 97 9.14 -0.88 -1.45
C ILE A 97 7.97 -1.80 -1.15
N ILE A 98 6.80 -1.52 -1.72
CA ILE A 98 5.63 -2.36 -1.52
C ILE A 98 5.88 -3.76 -2.05
N ARG A 99 6.41 -3.88 -3.26
CA ARG A 99 6.66 -5.20 -3.88
C ARG A 99 7.73 -6.00 -3.15
N GLN A 100 8.74 -5.33 -2.58
CA GLN A 100 9.77 -6.03 -1.82
C GLN A 100 9.24 -6.55 -0.49
N ASN A 101 8.33 -5.82 0.12
CA ASN A 101 7.90 -6.10 1.49
C ASN A 101 6.60 -6.91 1.57
N MET A 102 5.82 -6.93 0.51
CA MET A 102 4.55 -7.67 0.46
C MET A 102 4.62 -8.76 -0.60
N ASP A 103 3.85 -9.82 -0.41
CA ASP A 103 3.85 -10.95 -1.36
C ASP A 103 3.01 -10.68 -2.59
N SER A 104 1.96 -9.87 -2.47
CA SER A 104 1.17 -9.48 -3.63
C SER A 104 0.54 -8.11 -3.43
N ILE A 105 0.26 -7.47 -4.56
CA ILE A 105 -0.42 -6.19 -4.62
C ILE A 105 -1.43 -6.27 -5.77
N ASN A 106 -2.69 -5.94 -5.48
CA ASN A 106 -3.77 -5.96 -6.46
C ASN A 106 -4.54 -4.67 -6.42
N TYR A 107 -4.96 -4.20 -7.57
CA TYR A 107 -5.78 -3.01 -7.71
C TYR A 107 -7.08 -3.33 -8.43
N GLU A 108 -8.20 -2.78 -7.92
CA GLU A 108 -9.50 -2.84 -8.60
C GLU A 108 -10.19 -1.49 -8.49
N ARG A 109 -10.95 -1.16 -9.52
CA ARG A 109 -11.84 0.01 -9.49
C ARG A 109 -13.26 -0.53 -9.38
N ILE A 110 -13.91 -0.31 -8.23
CA ILE A 110 -15.26 -0.84 -7.94
C ILE A 110 -16.15 0.31 -7.51
N ASP A 111 -17.22 0.56 -8.28
CA ASP A 111 -18.25 1.55 -7.93
C ASP A 111 -17.67 2.91 -7.51
N ASP A 112 -16.78 3.46 -8.33
CA ASP A 112 -16.11 4.74 -8.11
C ASP A 112 -15.13 4.73 -6.93
N LEU A 113 -14.74 3.55 -6.49
CA LEU A 113 -13.73 3.40 -5.44
C LEU A 113 -12.47 2.76 -5.99
N ASN A 114 -11.32 3.28 -5.57
CA ASN A 114 -10.06 2.57 -5.74
C ASN A 114 -9.91 1.57 -4.60
N VAL A 115 -9.64 0.32 -4.92
CA VAL A 115 -9.44 -0.73 -3.91
C VAL A 115 -8.09 -1.37 -4.15
N LEU A 116 -7.16 -1.09 -3.26
CA LEU A 116 -5.80 -1.62 -3.33
C LEU A 116 -5.63 -2.66 -2.22
N THR A 117 -5.25 -3.88 -2.59
CA THR A 117 -5.11 -4.97 -1.64
C THR A 117 -3.65 -5.41 -1.59
N LEU A 118 -3.09 -5.44 -0.40
CA LEU A 118 -1.73 -5.89 -0.13
C LEU A 118 -1.81 -7.16 0.72
N ARG A 119 -1.10 -8.20 0.31
CA ARG A 119 -1.10 -9.47 1.06
C ARG A 119 0.31 -9.86 1.48
N LYS A 120 0.41 -10.39 2.67
CA LYS A 120 1.67 -10.86 3.23
C LYS A 120 1.46 -12.24 3.83
N LYS A 121 2.29 -13.19 3.42
CA LYS A 121 2.27 -14.53 4.00
C LYS A 121 2.75 -14.49 5.45
N ILE A 122 2.04 -15.19 6.32
CA ILE A 122 2.41 -15.29 7.72
C ILE A 122 3.41 -16.42 7.86
N THR A 123 4.63 -16.09 8.23
CA THR A 123 5.68 -17.07 8.50
C THR A 123 5.92 -17.11 10.00
N LYS A 124 5.77 -18.28 10.57
CA LYS A 124 6.01 -18.47 11.99
C LYS A 124 7.20 -19.39 12.21
#